data_ebc21270cc6e771ad3c4b4f65a5313a4
#
_entry.id   ebc21270cc6e771ad3c4b4f65a5313a4
#
_cell.length_a   1.000
_cell.length_b   1.000
_cell.length_c   1.000
_cell.angle_alpha   90.00
_cell.angle_beta   90.00
_cell.angle_gamma   90.00
#
_symmetry.space_group_name_H-M   'P 1'
#
loop_
_entity.id
_entity.type
_entity.pdbx_description
1 polymer ?
#
loop_
_entity_poly.entity_id
_entity_poly.type
_entity_poly.pdbx_seq_one_letter_code
_entity_poly.pdbx_strand_id
1 'polypeptide(L)'
;MTSFLAFAKLCQNVEAKSGSLEKIDLVAAFLAGLEEVELSVACSYVMGTLFPPSLNLVMGVGSSILYEALAKACGCPAGQISEMLRATGDPGLVAAGIVEKRRPIGFAAFQRTEPLSIKDVYERFVAIARASGKRSQDAKVKNLQFLFSQAGSLEARYIARLAIEDMRIGIGEGGVRDAVALAFSESGADAEGVERAYNLTNDMGLVAVAARRGTLAKLSVMINHPIKMMLASLGESISSALGEIGTAAIEWKYDGARVQIHKEGDRVAIFSRRMENVTASLPEIVLAARQIKAKSAILDGEAVAIGKDGRPVAFQEILKRFRRKYNVEKLAAQIPLRLFLFDLIYLDGKSVTHLPLSERRALLEKIATQNPANPSLLADQVLSDSVEAAEEIYRQALNAGHEGLILKNPASVYAPGKRGKNWLKIKPVMETLDLVVIGAKWGEGRRASFLGSYRLGCRDTATGNLLDMGFVATGITDEALAELTDMFRELILLEKGMEVEIKPAVIFEVAYEEIQRSPNYSSGYALRFPRMVAVRDDKSLEEADSLERVVSLYKGQRGRSNSV
;
A
#
# COMPACT_ATOMS: atom_id res chain seq x y z
N MET A 1 -31.53 2.80 13.63
CA MET A 1 -30.43 3.21 12.71
C MET A 1 -29.64 4.34 13.35
N THR A 2 -28.34 4.19 13.41
CA THR A 2 -27.41 5.15 14.02
C THR A 2 -27.19 6.34 13.08
N SER A 3 -27.31 7.58 13.62
CA SER A 3 -27.07 8.78 12.81
C SER A 3 -25.58 8.89 12.42
N PHE A 4 -25.31 9.40 11.23
CA PHE A 4 -23.92 9.68 10.81
C PHE A 4 -23.26 10.74 11.69
N LEU A 5 -24.06 11.64 12.30
CA LEU A 5 -23.57 12.59 13.30
C LEU A 5 -22.98 11.90 14.53
N ALA A 6 -23.56 10.78 14.99
CA ALA A 6 -23.00 10.01 16.11
C ALA A 6 -21.63 9.43 15.74
N PHE A 7 -21.47 8.88 14.52
CA PHE A 7 -20.18 8.45 14.00
C PHE A 7 -19.17 9.61 13.86
N ALA A 8 -19.61 10.75 13.35
CA ALA A 8 -18.75 11.94 13.22
C ALA A 8 -18.27 12.46 14.58
N LYS A 9 -19.12 12.42 15.60
CA LYS A 9 -18.74 12.75 17.00
C LYS A 9 -17.74 11.73 17.57
N LEU A 10 -17.92 10.44 17.32
CA LEU A 10 -16.91 9.44 17.67
C LEU A 10 -15.55 9.83 17.08
N CYS A 11 -15.50 10.06 15.76
CA CYS A 11 -14.26 10.39 15.06
C CYS A 11 -13.59 11.65 15.65
N GLN A 12 -14.37 12.68 15.96
CA GLN A 12 -13.88 13.91 16.61
C GLN A 12 -13.29 13.63 17.99
N ASN A 13 -13.96 12.81 18.80
CA ASN A 13 -13.48 12.43 20.12
C ASN A 13 -12.20 11.59 20.07
N VAL A 14 -12.11 10.65 19.13
CA VAL A 14 -10.90 9.84 18.90
C VAL A 14 -9.73 10.71 18.44
N GLU A 15 -9.98 11.67 17.53
CA GLU A 15 -8.95 12.60 17.06
C GLU A 15 -8.41 13.49 18.18
N ALA A 16 -9.25 13.89 19.12
CA ALA A 16 -8.88 14.76 20.25
C ALA A 16 -8.02 14.04 21.33
N LYS A 17 -7.94 12.71 21.30
CA LYS A 17 -7.14 11.94 22.25
C LYS A 17 -5.72 11.74 21.77
N SER A 18 -4.75 11.78 22.70
CA SER A 18 -3.35 11.44 22.42
C SER A 18 -3.05 9.95 22.71
N GLY A 19 -3.68 9.37 23.74
CA GLY A 19 -3.45 8.00 24.19
C GLY A 19 -4.08 6.96 23.26
N SER A 20 -3.33 5.91 22.88
CA SER A 20 -3.84 4.84 22.04
C SER A 20 -4.95 4.03 22.72
N LEU A 21 -4.83 3.76 24.02
CA LEU A 21 -5.84 3.00 24.78
C LEU A 21 -7.17 3.75 24.87
N GLU A 22 -7.14 5.04 25.17
CA GLU A 22 -8.35 5.86 25.19
C GLU A 22 -9.11 5.86 23.85
N LYS A 23 -8.37 5.85 22.74
CA LYS A 23 -8.95 5.74 21.40
C LYS A 23 -9.63 4.40 21.17
N ILE A 24 -8.97 3.32 21.60
CA ILE A 24 -9.48 1.96 21.52
C ILE A 24 -10.79 1.85 22.32
N ASP A 25 -10.81 2.37 23.55
CA ASP A 25 -12.00 2.35 24.43
C ASP A 25 -13.19 3.08 23.79
N LEU A 26 -12.97 4.28 23.23
CA LEU A 26 -14.01 5.05 22.56
C LEU A 26 -14.59 4.30 21.35
N VAL A 27 -13.73 3.70 20.53
CA VAL A 27 -14.17 2.94 19.36
C VAL A 27 -14.90 1.67 19.81
N ALA A 28 -14.37 0.93 20.78
CA ALA A 28 -15.00 -0.30 21.30
C ALA A 28 -16.41 -0.03 21.84
N ALA A 29 -16.57 1.01 22.68
CA ALA A 29 -17.87 1.38 23.23
C ALA A 29 -18.89 1.75 22.14
N PHE A 30 -18.45 2.45 21.08
CA PHE A 30 -19.31 2.77 19.95
C PHE A 30 -19.72 1.53 19.16
N LEU A 31 -18.76 0.65 18.84
CA LEU A 31 -19.01 -0.57 18.05
C LEU A 31 -19.95 -1.54 18.78
N ALA A 32 -19.81 -1.68 20.09
CA ALA A 32 -20.68 -2.53 20.91
C ALA A 32 -22.18 -2.13 20.84
N GLY A 33 -22.46 -0.85 20.68
CA GLY A 33 -23.82 -0.30 20.60
C GLY A 33 -24.49 -0.38 19.23
N LEU A 34 -23.77 -0.79 18.15
CA LEU A 34 -24.31 -0.80 16.79
C LEU A 34 -25.04 -2.11 16.47
N GLU A 35 -26.01 -2.07 15.57
CA GLU A 35 -26.56 -3.27 14.92
C GLU A 35 -25.57 -3.86 13.92
N GLU A 36 -25.69 -5.15 13.57
CA GLU A 36 -24.70 -5.88 12.76
C GLU A 36 -24.42 -5.24 11.39
N VAL A 37 -25.45 -4.73 10.71
CA VAL A 37 -25.29 -4.08 9.40
C VAL A 37 -24.49 -2.79 9.52
N GLU A 38 -24.76 -2.00 10.56
CA GLU A 38 -24.06 -0.74 10.84
C GLU A 38 -22.66 -1.01 11.40
N LEU A 39 -22.49 -2.05 12.21
CA LEU A 39 -21.21 -2.49 12.75
C LEU A 39 -20.20 -2.80 11.65
N SER A 40 -20.63 -3.58 10.64
CA SER A 40 -19.76 -3.91 9.51
C SER A 40 -19.26 -2.66 8.79
N VAL A 41 -20.15 -1.70 8.53
CA VAL A 41 -19.78 -0.44 7.83
C VAL A 41 -18.92 0.45 8.72
N ALA A 42 -19.29 0.62 9.99
CA ALA A 42 -18.58 1.51 10.91
C ALA A 42 -17.13 1.07 11.15
N CYS A 43 -16.86 -0.25 11.25
CA CYS A 43 -15.50 -0.78 11.37
C CYS A 43 -14.63 -0.36 10.15
N SER A 44 -15.17 -0.50 8.94
CA SER A 44 -14.47 -0.07 7.73
C SER A 44 -14.21 1.44 7.74
N TYR A 45 -15.21 2.23 8.12
CA TYR A 45 -15.12 3.69 8.18
C TYR A 45 -14.06 4.18 9.18
N VAL A 46 -14.01 3.59 10.39
CA VAL A 46 -12.98 3.94 11.39
C VAL A 46 -11.57 3.63 10.86
N MET A 47 -11.41 2.57 10.07
CA MET A 47 -10.15 2.23 9.41
C MET A 47 -9.79 3.17 8.24
N GLY A 48 -10.71 4.03 7.80
CA GLY A 48 -10.54 4.85 6.60
C GLY A 48 -10.67 4.07 5.30
N THR A 49 -11.18 2.84 5.35
CA THR A 49 -11.51 2.02 4.19
C THR A 49 -13.02 2.02 3.98
N LEU A 50 -13.48 2.08 2.73
CA LEU A 50 -14.92 2.10 2.48
C LEU A 50 -15.47 0.71 2.17
N PHE A 51 -14.68 -0.09 1.47
CA PHE A 51 -15.11 -1.39 0.99
C PHE A 51 -14.03 -2.43 1.24
N PRO A 52 -14.38 -3.64 1.69
CA PRO A 52 -13.42 -4.74 1.71
C PRO A 52 -13.01 -5.11 0.27
N PRO A 53 -11.79 -5.60 0.05
CA PRO A 53 -11.28 -5.95 -1.28
C PRO A 53 -12.15 -6.98 -2.03
N SER A 54 -12.86 -7.84 -1.29
CA SER A 54 -13.78 -8.85 -1.85
C SER A 54 -14.93 -8.24 -2.66
N LEU A 55 -15.36 -7.02 -2.36
CA LEU A 55 -16.41 -6.32 -3.12
C LEU A 55 -15.91 -5.74 -4.44
N ASN A 56 -14.60 -5.64 -4.64
CA ASN A 56 -14.00 -5.04 -5.85
C ASN A 56 -14.59 -3.65 -6.19
N LEU A 57 -14.87 -2.85 -5.18
CA LEU A 57 -15.38 -1.49 -5.30
C LEU A 57 -14.27 -0.49 -4.99
N VAL A 58 -14.14 0.54 -5.82
CA VAL A 58 -13.17 1.62 -5.66
C VAL A 58 -13.88 2.95 -5.83
N MET A 59 -13.74 3.85 -4.86
CA MET A 59 -14.35 5.18 -4.92
C MET A 59 -13.92 5.97 -6.16
N GLY A 60 -12.63 5.98 -6.44
CA GLY A 60 -12.08 6.75 -7.55
C GLY A 60 -12.52 8.21 -7.50
N VAL A 61 -12.56 8.78 -6.31
CA VAL A 61 -12.82 10.20 -6.03
C VAL A 61 -11.49 10.85 -5.70
N GLY A 62 -11.06 11.75 -6.56
CA GLY A 62 -9.93 12.64 -6.28
C GLY A 62 -10.40 14.00 -5.78
N SER A 63 -9.45 14.84 -5.39
CA SER A 63 -9.70 16.19 -4.87
C SER A 63 -10.59 17.04 -5.80
N SER A 64 -10.41 16.91 -7.12
CA SER A 64 -11.21 17.65 -8.11
C SER A 64 -12.71 17.33 -8.00
N ILE A 65 -13.09 16.04 -7.95
CA ILE A 65 -14.49 15.58 -7.85
C ILE A 65 -15.08 16.01 -6.50
N LEU A 66 -14.29 15.86 -5.40
CA LEU A 66 -14.71 16.24 -4.06
C LEU A 66 -15.04 17.75 -3.98
N TYR A 67 -14.14 18.59 -4.47
CA TYR A 67 -14.31 20.06 -4.39
C TYR A 67 -15.38 20.57 -5.34
N GLU A 68 -15.54 19.98 -6.51
CA GLU A 68 -16.65 20.30 -7.41
C GLU A 68 -18.01 20.00 -6.76
N ALA A 69 -18.12 18.84 -6.10
CA ALA A 69 -19.34 18.46 -5.39
C ALA A 69 -19.64 19.42 -4.22
N LEU A 70 -18.62 19.80 -3.44
CA LEU A 70 -18.73 20.74 -2.34
C LEU A 70 -19.14 22.14 -2.82
N ALA A 71 -18.50 22.65 -3.88
CA ALA A 71 -18.85 23.93 -4.50
C ALA A 71 -20.30 23.96 -4.94
N LYS A 72 -20.78 22.91 -5.63
CA LYS A 72 -22.18 22.78 -6.10
C LYS A 72 -23.17 22.65 -4.93
N ALA A 73 -22.80 21.93 -3.86
CA ALA A 73 -23.69 21.74 -2.71
C ALA A 73 -23.91 23.03 -1.91
N CYS A 74 -22.88 23.86 -1.80
CA CYS A 74 -22.88 25.04 -0.94
C CYS A 74 -22.94 26.38 -1.72
N GLY A 75 -22.89 26.36 -3.05
CA GLY A 75 -22.88 27.57 -3.86
C GLY A 75 -21.63 28.43 -3.68
N CYS A 76 -20.47 27.81 -3.35
CA CYS A 76 -19.23 28.56 -3.09
C CYS A 76 -18.30 28.55 -4.32
N PRO A 77 -17.53 29.63 -4.54
CA PRO A 77 -16.53 29.68 -5.61
C PRO A 77 -15.39 28.70 -5.36
N ALA A 78 -14.87 28.08 -6.44
CA ALA A 78 -13.72 27.17 -6.33
C ALA A 78 -12.46 27.81 -5.74
N GLY A 79 -12.26 29.11 -5.94
CA GLY A 79 -11.16 29.88 -5.34
C GLY A 79 -11.16 29.86 -3.82
N GLN A 80 -12.34 29.97 -3.20
CA GLN A 80 -12.49 29.92 -1.74
C GLN A 80 -12.08 28.55 -1.18
N ILE A 81 -12.44 27.45 -1.88
CA ILE A 81 -12.03 26.10 -1.49
C ILE A 81 -10.51 25.96 -1.55
N SER A 82 -9.89 26.47 -2.62
CA SER A 82 -8.43 26.42 -2.78
C SER A 82 -7.68 27.23 -1.72
N GLU A 83 -8.20 28.37 -1.34
CA GLU A 83 -7.63 29.20 -0.27
C GLU A 83 -7.70 28.48 1.09
N MET A 84 -8.88 27.96 1.44
CA MET A 84 -9.05 27.21 2.69
C MET A 84 -8.18 25.95 2.74
N LEU A 85 -8.00 25.28 1.60
CA LEU A 85 -7.14 24.10 1.52
C LEU A 85 -5.67 24.45 1.76
N ARG A 86 -5.19 25.58 1.19
CA ARG A 86 -3.82 26.07 1.46
C ARG A 86 -3.62 26.40 2.94
N ALA A 87 -4.64 26.96 3.60
CA ALA A 87 -4.56 27.33 4.99
C ALA A 87 -4.62 26.13 5.96
N THR A 88 -5.40 25.09 5.62
CA THR A 88 -5.67 23.97 6.55
C THR A 88 -4.93 22.68 6.18
N GLY A 89 -4.59 22.46 4.92
CA GLY A 89 -4.04 21.19 4.44
C GLY A 89 -4.97 19.97 4.57
N ASP A 90 -6.25 20.20 4.95
CA ASP A 90 -7.20 19.14 5.28
C ASP A 90 -8.53 19.32 4.55
N PRO A 91 -8.85 18.43 3.58
CA PRO A 91 -10.12 18.47 2.86
C PRO A 91 -11.37 18.36 3.76
N GLY A 92 -11.26 17.67 4.89
CA GLY A 92 -12.33 17.56 5.86
C GLY A 92 -12.63 18.88 6.56
N LEU A 93 -11.59 19.62 7.01
CA LEU A 93 -11.74 20.94 7.60
C LEU A 93 -12.29 21.96 6.58
N VAL A 94 -11.86 21.85 5.33
CA VAL A 94 -12.41 22.65 4.23
C VAL A 94 -13.91 22.38 4.07
N ALA A 95 -14.33 21.12 4.01
CA ALA A 95 -15.73 20.75 3.87
C ALA A 95 -16.58 21.25 5.05
N ALA A 96 -16.09 21.10 6.28
CA ALA A 96 -16.75 21.59 7.48
C ALA A 96 -16.98 23.11 7.41
N GLY A 97 -15.93 23.89 7.14
CA GLY A 97 -16.01 25.34 7.11
C GLY A 97 -16.85 25.90 5.96
N ILE A 98 -16.92 25.21 4.83
CA ILE A 98 -17.79 25.59 3.70
C ILE A 98 -19.26 25.30 4.03
N VAL A 99 -19.55 24.10 4.58
CA VAL A 99 -20.92 23.72 4.96
C VAL A 99 -21.45 24.62 6.10
N GLU A 100 -20.62 25.00 7.06
CA GLU A 100 -20.97 25.90 8.14
C GLU A 100 -21.42 27.30 7.65
N LYS A 101 -20.74 27.81 6.61
CA LYS A 101 -21.04 29.10 6.00
C LYS A 101 -22.15 29.03 4.93
N ARG A 102 -22.71 27.85 4.69
CA ARG A 102 -23.75 27.64 3.68
C ARG A 102 -24.98 28.47 3.97
N ARG A 103 -25.39 29.30 3.01
CA ARG A 103 -26.70 29.96 3.03
C ARG A 103 -27.73 29.01 2.36
N PRO A 104 -28.92 28.82 2.94
CA PRO A 104 -29.97 28.06 2.31
C PRO A 104 -30.33 28.71 0.96
N ILE A 105 -30.12 28.00 -0.16
CA ILE A 105 -30.45 28.49 -1.50
C ILE A 105 -31.55 27.60 -2.09
N GLY A 106 -32.72 28.17 -2.40
CA GLY A 106 -33.80 27.53 -3.13
C GLY A 106 -34.42 26.31 -2.45
N PHE A 107 -34.65 25.22 -3.20
CA PHE A 107 -35.24 23.97 -2.72
C PHE A 107 -34.45 23.26 -1.61
N ALA A 108 -33.21 23.68 -1.32
CA ALA A 108 -32.43 23.22 -0.18
C ALA A 108 -32.99 23.67 1.19
N ALA A 109 -33.99 24.52 1.21
CA ALA A 109 -34.77 24.85 2.43
C ALA A 109 -35.66 23.67 2.88
N PHE A 110 -35.91 22.66 2.04
CA PHE A 110 -36.47 21.38 2.45
C PHE A 110 -35.37 20.50 3.01
N GLN A 111 -34.94 20.82 4.23
CA GLN A 111 -34.10 19.89 5.00
C GLN A 111 -34.84 18.55 5.10
N ARG A 112 -34.06 17.46 4.90
CA ARG A 112 -34.56 16.12 5.20
C ARG A 112 -35.11 16.14 6.63
N THR A 113 -36.29 15.60 6.84
CA THR A 113 -36.91 15.50 8.16
C THR A 113 -36.15 14.53 9.07
N GLU A 114 -35.35 13.63 8.49
CA GLU A 114 -34.53 12.67 9.21
C GLU A 114 -33.04 12.91 8.99
N PRO A 115 -32.19 12.78 10.04
CA PRO A 115 -30.75 12.93 9.92
C PRO A 115 -30.15 11.82 9.03
N LEU A 116 -28.99 12.08 8.41
CA LEU A 116 -28.24 11.07 7.69
C LEU A 116 -27.87 9.92 8.63
N SER A 117 -28.10 8.68 8.21
CA SER A 117 -27.61 7.49 8.91
C SER A 117 -26.27 7.03 8.33
N ILE A 118 -25.53 6.19 9.06
CA ILE A 118 -24.32 5.49 8.58
C ILE A 118 -24.65 4.73 7.28
N LYS A 119 -25.81 4.10 7.21
CA LYS A 119 -26.30 3.36 6.05
C LYS A 119 -26.56 4.26 4.83
N ASP A 120 -27.20 5.42 5.01
CA ASP A 120 -27.42 6.37 3.92
C ASP A 120 -26.12 6.80 3.25
N VAL A 121 -25.11 7.11 4.05
CA VAL A 121 -23.77 7.50 3.56
C VAL A 121 -23.12 6.34 2.81
N TYR A 122 -23.21 5.11 3.35
CA TYR A 122 -22.68 3.91 2.72
C TYR A 122 -23.33 3.63 1.36
N GLU A 123 -24.65 3.69 1.27
CA GLU A 123 -25.38 3.46 0.02
C GLU A 123 -24.97 4.47 -1.08
N ARG A 124 -24.74 5.74 -0.70
CA ARG A 124 -24.22 6.76 -1.62
C ARG A 124 -22.80 6.46 -2.08
N PHE A 125 -21.93 6.01 -1.17
CA PHE A 125 -20.57 5.61 -1.55
C PHE A 125 -20.57 4.37 -2.46
N VAL A 126 -21.44 3.40 -2.23
CA VAL A 126 -21.63 2.27 -3.15
C VAL A 126 -22.08 2.75 -4.53
N ALA A 127 -23.03 3.70 -4.60
CA ALA A 127 -23.47 4.28 -5.87
C ALA A 127 -22.33 5.02 -6.60
N ILE A 128 -21.45 5.73 -5.86
CA ILE A 128 -20.27 6.39 -6.40
C ILE A 128 -19.29 5.34 -6.97
N ALA A 129 -18.99 4.29 -6.20
CA ALA A 129 -18.04 3.26 -6.61
C ALA A 129 -18.52 2.46 -7.84
N ARG A 130 -19.83 2.25 -7.99
CA ARG A 130 -20.44 1.57 -9.14
C ARG A 130 -20.58 2.44 -10.38
N ALA A 131 -20.42 3.77 -10.26
CA ALA A 131 -20.54 4.68 -11.40
C ALA A 131 -19.42 4.43 -12.41
N SER A 132 -19.78 4.06 -13.64
CA SER A 132 -18.86 3.74 -14.73
C SER A 132 -19.27 4.40 -16.06
N GLY A 133 -18.39 4.45 -17.04
CA GLY A 133 -18.64 5.01 -18.37
C GLY A 133 -18.50 6.53 -18.46
N LYS A 134 -18.91 7.12 -19.59
CA LYS A 134 -18.65 8.52 -19.98
C LYS A 134 -19.19 9.59 -19.00
N ARG A 135 -20.23 9.28 -18.21
CA ARG A 135 -20.86 10.20 -17.23
C ARG A 135 -20.58 9.80 -15.79
N SER A 136 -19.58 8.95 -15.55
CA SER A 136 -19.27 8.47 -14.20
C SER A 136 -18.85 9.59 -13.26
N GLN A 137 -18.11 10.59 -13.74
CA GLN A 137 -17.72 11.76 -12.94
C GLN A 137 -18.91 12.58 -12.49
N ASP A 138 -19.86 12.88 -13.39
CA ASP A 138 -21.08 13.61 -13.04
C ASP A 138 -21.92 12.86 -11.99
N ALA A 139 -22.02 11.53 -12.12
CA ALA A 139 -22.73 10.70 -11.15
C ALA A 139 -22.07 10.73 -9.78
N LYS A 140 -20.73 10.69 -9.73
CA LYS A 140 -19.96 10.82 -8.48
C LYS A 140 -20.15 12.19 -7.83
N VAL A 141 -20.03 13.25 -8.61
CA VAL A 141 -20.28 14.62 -8.15
C VAL A 141 -21.69 14.77 -7.58
N LYS A 142 -22.73 14.29 -8.27
CA LYS A 142 -24.12 14.37 -7.81
C LYS A 142 -24.36 13.65 -6.48
N ASN A 143 -23.80 12.46 -6.28
CA ASN A 143 -23.95 11.72 -5.03
C ASN A 143 -23.22 12.41 -3.86
N LEU A 144 -22.01 12.91 -4.06
CA LEU A 144 -21.31 13.71 -3.05
C LEU A 144 -22.01 15.03 -2.78
N GLN A 145 -22.48 15.72 -3.82
CA GLN A 145 -23.28 16.96 -3.68
C GLN A 145 -24.52 16.72 -2.81
N PHE A 146 -25.24 15.59 -3.04
CA PHE A 146 -26.36 15.22 -2.20
C PHE A 146 -25.93 15.06 -0.73
N LEU A 147 -24.87 14.31 -0.46
CA LEU A 147 -24.37 14.14 0.92
C LEU A 147 -24.03 15.47 1.56
N PHE A 148 -23.27 16.33 0.90
CA PHE A 148 -22.91 17.65 1.45
C PHE A 148 -24.11 18.59 1.59
N SER A 149 -25.14 18.46 0.77
CA SER A 149 -26.36 19.26 0.92
C SER A 149 -27.19 18.90 2.14
N GLN A 150 -27.10 17.64 2.61
CA GLN A 150 -27.82 17.13 3.77
C GLN A 150 -27.01 17.16 5.06
N ALA A 151 -25.68 17.16 4.95
CA ALA A 151 -24.76 17.07 6.09
C ALA A 151 -24.66 18.38 6.87
N GLY A 152 -24.52 18.28 8.19
CA GLY A 152 -24.00 19.35 9.04
C GLY A 152 -22.46 19.50 8.88
N SER A 153 -21.90 20.56 9.49
CA SER A 153 -20.47 20.89 9.41
C SER A 153 -19.58 19.71 9.82
N LEU A 154 -19.85 19.10 10.98
CA LEU A 154 -19.07 17.97 11.48
C LEU A 154 -19.21 16.72 10.60
N GLU A 155 -20.42 16.44 10.12
CA GLU A 155 -20.66 15.31 9.20
C GLU A 155 -19.92 15.51 7.87
N ALA A 156 -19.95 16.72 7.31
CA ALA A 156 -19.25 17.05 6.08
C ALA A 156 -17.75 16.85 6.18
N ARG A 157 -17.15 17.12 7.36
CA ARG A 157 -15.73 16.84 7.64
C ARG A 157 -15.39 15.39 7.39
N TYR A 158 -16.14 14.47 7.97
CA TYR A 158 -15.83 13.04 7.88
C TYR A 158 -16.34 12.40 6.60
N ILE A 159 -17.41 12.91 5.99
CA ILE A 159 -17.81 12.52 4.62
C ILE A 159 -16.70 12.84 3.61
N ALA A 160 -16.10 14.04 3.69
CA ALA A 160 -15.00 14.43 2.81
C ALA A 160 -13.76 13.54 3.01
N ARG A 161 -13.37 13.25 4.26
CA ARG A 161 -12.24 12.39 4.59
C ARG A 161 -12.46 10.93 4.17
N LEU A 162 -13.65 10.39 4.35
CA LEU A 162 -14.04 9.08 3.85
C LEU A 162 -14.01 9.02 2.32
N ALA A 163 -14.52 10.05 1.64
CA ALA A 163 -14.56 10.06 0.19
C ALA A 163 -13.18 9.98 -0.49
N ILE A 164 -12.13 10.46 0.20
CA ILE A 164 -10.73 10.37 -0.25
C ILE A 164 -9.93 9.28 0.47
N GLU A 165 -10.60 8.48 1.32
CA GLU A 165 -10.02 7.37 2.09
C GLU A 165 -8.86 7.81 3.01
N ASP A 166 -8.97 9.02 3.62
CA ASP A 166 -7.98 9.59 4.55
C ASP A 166 -8.67 10.18 5.80
N MET A 167 -8.93 9.34 6.79
CA MET A 167 -9.71 9.71 7.99
C MET A 167 -9.00 10.63 8.97
N ARG A 168 -7.69 10.52 9.09
CA ARG A 168 -6.84 11.36 9.99
C ARG A 168 -7.28 11.40 11.46
N ILE A 169 -7.87 10.33 11.97
CA ILE A 169 -8.33 10.26 13.38
C ILE A 169 -7.28 9.65 14.32
N GLY A 170 -6.14 9.25 13.79
CA GLY A 170 -5.01 8.77 14.58
C GLY A 170 -5.23 7.41 15.26
N ILE A 171 -6.11 6.58 14.71
CA ILE A 171 -6.22 5.16 15.01
C ILE A 171 -5.97 4.37 13.72
N GLY A 172 -5.07 3.40 13.77
CA GLY A 172 -4.76 2.54 12.64
C GLY A 172 -5.48 1.19 12.73
N GLU A 173 -5.20 0.34 11.74
CA GLU A 173 -5.75 -1.03 11.67
C GLU A 173 -5.60 -1.82 12.98
N GLY A 174 -4.41 -1.76 13.62
CA GLY A 174 -4.15 -2.44 14.90
C GLY A 174 -5.12 -1.99 15.99
N GLY A 175 -5.27 -0.68 16.16
CA GLY A 175 -6.18 -0.13 17.17
C GLY A 175 -7.65 -0.48 16.91
N VAL A 176 -8.09 -0.60 15.64
CA VAL A 176 -9.45 -1.07 15.33
C VAL A 176 -9.62 -2.55 15.64
N ARG A 177 -8.61 -3.39 15.39
CA ARG A 177 -8.64 -4.81 15.80
C ARG A 177 -8.77 -4.96 17.31
N ASP A 178 -7.97 -4.19 18.05
CA ASP A 178 -8.03 -4.21 19.52
C ASP A 178 -9.39 -3.70 20.03
N ALA A 179 -9.96 -2.67 19.40
CA ALA A 179 -11.30 -2.19 19.73
C ALA A 179 -12.40 -3.23 19.46
N VAL A 180 -12.30 -4.00 18.37
CA VAL A 180 -13.25 -5.10 18.09
C VAL A 180 -13.09 -6.23 19.13
N ALA A 181 -11.86 -6.60 19.49
CA ALA A 181 -11.62 -7.59 20.54
C ALA A 181 -12.21 -7.15 21.88
N LEU A 182 -11.98 -5.89 22.26
CA LEU A 182 -12.51 -5.32 23.49
C LEU A 182 -14.05 -5.24 23.49
N ALA A 183 -14.64 -4.75 22.39
CA ALA A 183 -16.10 -4.57 22.26
C ALA A 183 -16.88 -5.89 22.41
N PHE A 184 -16.29 -7.02 22.05
CA PHE A 184 -16.94 -8.34 22.02
C PHE A 184 -16.21 -9.39 22.87
N SER A 185 -15.44 -8.97 23.86
CA SER A 185 -14.71 -9.85 24.78
C SER A 185 -15.63 -10.82 25.54
N GLU A 186 -16.82 -10.36 25.93
CA GLU A 186 -17.85 -11.22 26.57
C GLU A 186 -18.37 -12.33 25.64
N SER A 187 -18.28 -12.13 24.32
CA SER A 187 -18.61 -13.15 23.32
C SER A 187 -17.43 -14.07 22.99
N GLY A 188 -16.32 -13.98 23.73
CA GLY A 188 -15.10 -14.77 23.54
C GLY A 188 -14.16 -14.23 22.47
N ALA A 189 -14.30 -12.96 22.06
CA ALA A 189 -13.34 -12.32 21.16
C ALA A 189 -12.07 -11.92 21.94
N ASP A 190 -10.92 -12.28 21.40
CA ASP A 190 -9.61 -11.84 21.86
C ASP A 190 -8.78 -11.22 20.71
N ALA A 191 -7.70 -10.56 21.05
CA ALA A 191 -6.87 -9.87 20.07
C ALA A 191 -6.26 -10.82 19.02
N GLU A 192 -5.88 -12.02 19.44
CA GLU A 192 -5.28 -13.02 18.54
C GLU A 192 -6.30 -13.58 17.55
N GLY A 193 -7.50 -13.94 18.04
CA GLY A 193 -8.61 -14.43 17.22
C GLY A 193 -9.08 -13.39 16.20
N VAL A 194 -9.20 -12.11 16.61
CA VAL A 194 -9.55 -11.00 15.71
C VAL A 194 -8.45 -10.77 14.67
N GLU A 195 -7.18 -10.75 15.08
CA GLU A 195 -6.05 -10.62 14.15
C GLU A 195 -6.00 -11.76 13.14
N ARG A 196 -6.13 -13.01 13.62
CA ARG A 196 -6.16 -14.19 12.77
C ARG A 196 -7.30 -14.10 11.74
N ALA A 197 -8.51 -13.82 12.22
CA ALA A 197 -9.70 -13.73 11.38
C ALA A 197 -9.56 -12.64 10.32
N TYR A 198 -9.04 -11.47 10.70
CA TYR A 198 -8.81 -10.36 9.78
C TYR A 198 -7.73 -10.67 8.75
N ASN A 199 -6.63 -11.30 9.14
CA ASN A 199 -5.58 -11.71 8.21
C ASN A 199 -6.07 -12.74 7.18
N LEU A 200 -7.07 -13.56 7.53
CA LEU A 200 -7.68 -14.56 6.63
C LEU A 200 -8.76 -13.98 5.72
N THR A 201 -9.44 -12.90 6.11
CA THR A 201 -10.60 -12.38 5.38
C THR A 201 -10.36 -11.02 4.73
N ASN A 202 -9.42 -10.25 5.30
CA ASN A 202 -9.17 -8.85 4.96
C ASN A 202 -10.45 -7.98 4.96
N ASP A 203 -11.39 -8.33 5.84
CA ASP A 203 -12.70 -7.67 6.00
C ASP A 203 -13.01 -7.49 7.49
N MET A 204 -12.74 -6.30 8.02
CA MET A 204 -12.96 -5.99 9.44
C MET A 204 -14.44 -5.97 9.79
N GLY A 205 -15.31 -5.61 8.85
CA GLY A 205 -16.76 -5.65 9.07
C GLY A 205 -17.26 -7.07 9.30
N LEU A 206 -16.81 -8.02 8.47
CA LEU A 206 -17.11 -9.45 8.64
C LEU A 206 -16.55 -9.98 9.96
N VAL A 207 -15.33 -9.59 10.31
CA VAL A 207 -14.67 -10.00 11.57
C VAL A 207 -15.43 -9.47 12.79
N ALA A 208 -15.85 -8.21 12.79
CA ALA A 208 -16.58 -7.62 13.90
C ALA A 208 -17.95 -8.30 14.13
N VAL A 209 -18.67 -8.61 13.05
CA VAL A 209 -19.93 -9.37 13.14
C VAL A 209 -19.69 -10.78 13.68
N ALA A 210 -18.63 -11.46 13.22
CA ALA A 210 -18.26 -12.78 13.72
C ALA A 210 -17.82 -12.75 15.19
N ALA A 211 -17.11 -11.70 15.62
CA ALA A 211 -16.73 -11.46 17.00
C ALA A 211 -17.97 -11.34 17.91
N ARG A 212 -18.92 -10.48 17.53
CA ARG A 212 -20.20 -10.33 18.24
C ARG A 212 -20.95 -11.65 18.39
N ARG A 213 -20.94 -12.49 17.33
CA ARG A 213 -21.64 -13.80 17.32
C ARG A 213 -20.86 -14.92 18.00
N GLY A 214 -19.65 -14.70 18.49
CA GLY A 214 -18.77 -15.74 19.03
C GLY A 214 -18.35 -16.79 17.99
N THR A 215 -18.22 -16.39 16.71
CA THR A 215 -17.94 -17.29 15.58
C THR A 215 -16.62 -17.02 14.88
N LEU A 216 -15.71 -16.27 15.49
CA LEU A 216 -14.39 -15.94 14.91
C LEU A 216 -13.61 -17.19 14.46
N ALA A 217 -13.67 -18.27 15.24
CA ALA A 217 -12.99 -19.52 14.92
C ALA A 217 -13.49 -20.18 13.62
N LYS A 218 -14.72 -19.88 13.17
CA LYS A 218 -15.31 -20.42 11.92
C LYS A 218 -14.84 -19.68 10.68
N LEU A 219 -14.24 -18.48 10.84
CA LEU A 219 -13.70 -17.74 9.70
C LEU A 219 -12.46 -18.44 9.16
N SER A 220 -12.50 -18.69 7.87
CA SER A 220 -11.45 -19.39 7.11
C SER A 220 -11.19 -18.69 5.79
N VAL A 221 -10.20 -19.18 5.06
CA VAL A 221 -9.89 -18.71 3.69
C VAL A 221 -11.05 -18.97 2.74
N MET A 222 -11.42 -17.98 1.94
CA MET A 222 -12.52 -18.06 0.99
C MET A 222 -12.07 -17.58 -0.41
N ILE A 223 -12.57 -18.25 -1.45
CA ILE A 223 -12.34 -17.81 -2.84
C ILE A 223 -12.91 -16.39 -3.04
N ASN A 224 -12.20 -15.56 -3.79
CA ASN A 224 -12.49 -14.14 -4.06
C ASN A 224 -12.42 -13.20 -2.83
N HIS A 225 -11.96 -13.70 -1.69
CA HIS A 225 -11.59 -12.90 -0.53
C HIS A 225 -10.07 -12.93 -0.38
N PRO A 226 -9.32 -11.93 -0.87
CA PRO A 226 -7.87 -11.96 -0.80
C PRO A 226 -7.41 -11.87 0.65
N ILE A 227 -6.50 -12.76 1.01
CA ILE A 227 -5.91 -12.82 2.35
C ILE A 227 -4.62 -12.00 2.41
N LYS A 228 -4.26 -11.55 3.59
CA LYS A 228 -2.98 -10.85 3.76
C LYS A 228 -1.82 -11.80 3.46
N MET A 229 -0.92 -11.34 2.60
CA MET A 229 0.23 -12.15 2.16
C MET A 229 1.25 -12.28 3.29
N MET A 230 1.79 -13.48 3.52
CA MET A 230 2.94 -13.71 4.40
C MET A 230 4.17 -12.95 3.88
N LEU A 231 4.97 -12.35 4.77
CA LEU A 231 6.07 -11.46 4.43
C LEU A 231 7.42 -12.05 4.86
N ALA A 232 8.46 -11.83 4.04
CA ALA A 232 9.83 -12.18 4.38
C ALA A 232 10.50 -11.04 5.19
N SER A 233 11.27 -11.42 6.23
CA SER A 233 12.19 -10.52 6.93
C SER A 233 13.49 -10.34 6.12
N LEU A 234 14.25 -9.31 6.41
CA LEU A 234 15.57 -9.14 5.84
C LEU A 234 16.55 -10.05 6.60
N GLY A 235 17.28 -10.91 5.89
CA GLY A 235 18.42 -11.65 6.43
C GLY A 235 19.69 -10.85 6.25
N GLU A 236 20.61 -10.97 7.20
CA GLU A 236 21.90 -10.27 7.17
C GLU A 236 22.84 -10.84 6.11
N SER A 237 22.91 -12.17 6.05
CA SER A 237 23.71 -12.92 5.10
C SER A 237 23.11 -14.28 4.81
N ILE A 238 23.58 -14.97 3.77
CA ILE A 238 23.21 -16.36 3.47
C ILE A 238 23.58 -17.28 4.63
N SER A 239 24.80 -17.15 5.17
CA SER A 239 25.28 -17.97 6.29
C SER A 239 24.42 -17.78 7.54
N SER A 240 24.11 -16.53 7.92
CA SER A 240 23.23 -16.24 9.07
C SER A 240 21.83 -16.81 8.86
N ALA A 241 21.26 -16.68 7.65
CA ALA A 241 19.92 -17.17 7.33
C ALA A 241 19.85 -18.72 7.39
N LEU A 242 20.86 -19.42 6.86
CA LEU A 242 20.97 -20.87 6.99
C LEU A 242 21.23 -21.31 8.43
N GLY A 243 22.00 -20.54 9.20
CA GLY A 243 22.18 -20.78 10.63
C GLY A 243 20.87 -20.70 11.44
N GLU A 244 19.92 -19.82 11.03
CA GLU A 244 18.61 -19.72 11.67
C GLU A 244 17.63 -20.81 11.23
N ILE A 245 17.62 -21.18 9.95
CA ILE A 245 16.62 -22.08 9.35
C ILE A 245 17.11 -23.53 9.35
N GLY A 246 18.40 -23.77 9.23
CA GLY A 246 18.96 -25.08 8.88
C GLY A 246 18.82 -25.36 7.40
N THR A 247 18.32 -26.54 7.01
CA THR A 247 17.98 -26.84 5.62
C THR A 247 16.85 -25.92 5.16
N ALA A 248 17.14 -25.04 4.21
CA ALA A 248 16.18 -24.07 3.67
C ALA A 248 15.70 -24.43 2.28
N ALA A 249 14.46 -24.09 1.98
CA ALA A 249 13.95 -24.02 0.60
C ALA A 249 14.39 -22.67 0.01
N ILE A 250 15.34 -22.73 -0.92
CA ILE A 250 15.99 -21.57 -1.54
C ILE A 250 15.30 -21.28 -2.87
N GLU A 251 14.79 -20.07 -3.03
CA GLU A 251 14.14 -19.59 -4.25
C GLU A 251 14.76 -18.28 -4.70
N TRP A 252 14.70 -17.99 -5.99
CA TRP A 252 15.03 -16.66 -6.47
C TRP A 252 14.05 -15.62 -5.93
N LYS A 253 14.57 -14.50 -5.51
CA LYS A 253 13.74 -13.32 -5.27
C LYS A 253 13.52 -12.62 -6.60
N TYR A 254 12.44 -13.02 -7.27
CA TYR A 254 12.08 -12.44 -8.55
C TYR A 254 11.86 -10.93 -8.44
N ASP A 255 12.31 -10.18 -9.46
CA ASP A 255 11.99 -8.74 -9.58
C ASP A 255 10.69 -8.61 -10.39
N GLY A 256 9.59 -8.62 -9.69
CA GLY A 256 8.26 -8.68 -10.25
C GLY A 256 7.21 -8.01 -9.36
N ALA A 257 5.96 -8.25 -9.66
CA ALA A 257 4.83 -7.86 -8.83
C ALA A 257 4.18 -9.10 -8.23
N ARG A 258 4.17 -9.19 -6.90
CA ARG A 258 3.51 -10.28 -6.21
C ARG A 258 2.00 -10.25 -6.46
N VAL A 259 1.47 -11.40 -6.80
CA VAL A 259 0.06 -11.62 -7.07
C VAL A 259 -0.48 -12.79 -6.26
N GLN A 260 -1.71 -12.65 -5.80
CA GLN A 260 -2.49 -13.73 -5.23
C GLN A 260 -3.58 -14.11 -6.24
N ILE A 261 -3.62 -15.38 -6.62
CA ILE A 261 -4.49 -15.90 -7.67
C ILE A 261 -5.57 -16.77 -7.04
N HIS A 262 -6.82 -16.41 -7.29
CA HIS A 262 -8.00 -17.18 -6.89
C HIS A 262 -8.62 -17.81 -8.14
N LYS A 263 -8.72 -19.12 -8.16
CA LYS A 263 -9.30 -19.90 -9.25
C LYS A 263 -10.51 -20.69 -8.74
N GLU A 264 -11.60 -20.66 -9.52
CA GLU A 264 -12.79 -21.47 -9.29
C GLU A 264 -13.35 -21.92 -10.66
N GLY A 265 -13.15 -23.18 -11.03
CA GLY A 265 -13.36 -23.63 -12.40
C GLY A 265 -12.52 -22.80 -13.37
N ASP A 266 -13.16 -22.21 -14.38
CA ASP A 266 -12.51 -21.32 -15.35
C ASP A 266 -12.46 -19.85 -14.89
N ARG A 267 -13.11 -19.52 -13.79
CA ARG A 267 -13.06 -18.18 -13.22
C ARG A 267 -11.75 -17.98 -12.50
N VAL A 268 -11.08 -16.88 -12.82
CA VAL A 268 -9.82 -16.47 -12.17
C VAL A 268 -9.96 -15.02 -11.73
N ALA A 269 -9.60 -14.76 -10.50
CA ALA A 269 -9.39 -13.42 -9.96
C ALA A 269 -7.94 -13.28 -9.50
N ILE A 270 -7.32 -12.14 -9.81
CA ILE A 270 -5.93 -11.85 -9.46
C ILE A 270 -5.91 -10.59 -8.61
N PHE A 271 -5.26 -10.68 -7.44
CA PHE A 271 -5.12 -9.58 -6.51
C PHE A 271 -3.65 -9.17 -6.39
N SER A 272 -3.40 -7.86 -6.41
CA SER A 272 -2.08 -7.29 -6.18
C SER A 272 -1.66 -7.42 -4.72
N ARG A 273 -0.40 -7.06 -4.39
CA ARG A 273 0.08 -6.97 -3.01
C ARG A 273 -0.77 -6.06 -2.10
N ARG A 274 -1.47 -5.08 -2.69
CA ARG A 274 -2.40 -4.18 -1.98
C ARG A 274 -3.82 -4.73 -1.92
N MET A 275 -4.04 -5.98 -2.31
CA MET A 275 -5.36 -6.63 -2.39
C MET A 275 -6.31 -5.98 -3.41
N GLU A 276 -5.78 -5.18 -4.34
CA GLU A 276 -6.57 -4.62 -5.44
C GLU A 276 -6.79 -5.69 -6.52
N ASN A 277 -8.01 -5.81 -7.03
CA ASN A 277 -8.30 -6.71 -8.14
C ASN A 277 -7.70 -6.16 -9.45
N VAL A 278 -6.72 -6.88 -9.98
CA VAL A 278 -5.96 -6.52 -11.19
C VAL A 278 -6.21 -7.50 -12.35
N THR A 279 -7.21 -8.35 -12.24
CA THR A 279 -7.53 -9.43 -13.19
C THR A 279 -7.60 -8.93 -14.64
N ALA A 280 -8.35 -7.84 -14.85
CA ALA A 280 -8.53 -7.27 -16.19
C ALA A 280 -7.24 -6.74 -16.84
N SER A 281 -6.23 -6.43 -16.03
CA SER A 281 -4.94 -5.91 -16.50
C SER A 281 -3.93 -7.00 -16.87
N LEU A 282 -4.19 -8.26 -16.51
CA LEU A 282 -3.23 -9.37 -16.58
C LEU A 282 -3.80 -10.60 -17.31
N PRO A 283 -4.27 -10.47 -18.58
CA PRO A 283 -4.93 -11.56 -19.30
C PRO A 283 -4.05 -12.81 -19.49
N GLU A 284 -2.74 -12.65 -19.71
CA GLU A 284 -1.79 -13.75 -19.83
C GLU A 284 -1.64 -14.55 -18.52
N ILE A 285 -1.69 -13.89 -17.36
CA ILE A 285 -1.66 -14.56 -16.06
C ILE A 285 -2.99 -15.29 -15.81
N VAL A 286 -4.12 -14.73 -16.24
CA VAL A 286 -5.42 -15.43 -16.22
C VAL A 286 -5.37 -16.71 -17.03
N LEU A 287 -4.82 -16.65 -18.25
CA LEU A 287 -4.67 -17.82 -19.12
C LEU A 287 -3.75 -18.89 -18.49
N ALA A 288 -2.64 -18.47 -17.91
CA ALA A 288 -1.73 -19.36 -17.20
C ALA A 288 -2.41 -20.03 -15.99
N ALA A 289 -3.15 -19.26 -15.18
CA ALA A 289 -3.85 -19.78 -14.01
C ALA A 289 -4.98 -20.78 -14.35
N ARG A 290 -5.65 -20.63 -15.50
CA ARG A 290 -6.66 -21.58 -15.98
C ARG A 290 -6.10 -22.98 -16.24
N GLN A 291 -4.81 -23.09 -16.57
CA GLN A 291 -4.14 -24.37 -16.82
C GLN A 291 -3.87 -25.18 -15.55
N ILE A 292 -4.00 -24.59 -14.37
CA ILE A 292 -3.80 -25.25 -13.07
C ILE A 292 -4.88 -26.31 -12.86
N LYS A 293 -4.46 -27.53 -12.54
CA LYS A 293 -5.34 -28.70 -12.33
C LYS A 293 -5.97 -28.72 -10.94
N ALA A 294 -6.89 -27.81 -10.69
CA ALA A 294 -7.68 -27.76 -9.46
C ALA A 294 -9.08 -27.23 -9.78
N LYS A 295 -10.10 -27.71 -9.05
CA LYS A 295 -11.46 -27.15 -9.11
C LYS A 295 -11.49 -25.75 -8.52
N SER A 296 -10.80 -25.57 -7.40
CA SER A 296 -10.64 -24.27 -6.76
C SER A 296 -9.27 -24.18 -6.07
N ALA A 297 -8.60 -23.04 -6.19
CA ALA A 297 -7.29 -22.82 -5.58
C ALA A 297 -7.05 -21.34 -5.26
N ILE A 298 -6.28 -21.09 -4.20
CA ILE A 298 -5.66 -19.79 -3.93
C ILE A 298 -4.16 -20.00 -3.89
N LEU A 299 -3.45 -19.23 -4.70
CA LEU A 299 -2.01 -19.39 -4.94
C LEU A 299 -1.31 -18.05 -4.76
N ASP A 300 -0.10 -18.10 -4.24
CA ASP A 300 0.83 -16.98 -4.25
C ASP A 300 1.86 -17.14 -5.37
N GLY A 301 2.14 -16.06 -6.07
CA GLY A 301 3.12 -16.04 -7.14
C GLY A 301 3.68 -14.65 -7.40
N GLU A 302 4.67 -14.60 -8.29
CA GLU A 302 5.25 -13.37 -8.79
C GLU A 302 4.98 -13.24 -10.28
N ALA A 303 4.45 -12.10 -10.72
CA ALA A 303 4.30 -11.75 -12.13
C ALA A 303 5.50 -10.90 -12.54
N VAL A 304 6.34 -11.46 -13.42
CA VAL A 304 7.60 -10.84 -13.86
C VAL A 304 7.46 -10.41 -15.32
N ALA A 305 7.78 -9.17 -15.63
CA ALA A 305 7.84 -8.70 -17.00
C ALA A 305 9.16 -9.13 -17.65
N ILE A 306 9.06 -9.74 -18.82
CA ILE A 306 10.19 -10.32 -19.54
C ILE A 306 10.45 -9.52 -20.82
N GLY A 307 11.68 -9.04 -20.98
CA GLY A 307 12.15 -8.38 -22.20
C GLY A 307 12.39 -9.35 -23.35
N LYS A 308 12.69 -8.81 -24.54
CA LYS A 308 12.95 -9.60 -25.75
C LYS A 308 14.18 -10.50 -25.65
N ASP A 309 15.10 -10.16 -24.76
CA ASP A 309 16.32 -10.90 -24.43
C ASP A 309 16.09 -12.00 -23.36
N GLY A 310 14.84 -12.20 -22.92
CA GLY A 310 14.47 -13.16 -21.89
C GLY A 310 14.76 -12.75 -20.46
N ARG A 311 15.29 -11.52 -20.23
CA ARG A 311 15.60 -11.00 -18.90
C ARG A 311 14.44 -10.19 -18.34
N PRO A 312 14.31 -10.08 -17.00
CA PRO A 312 13.33 -9.21 -16.39
C PRO A 312 13.57 -7.74 -16.78
N VAL A 313 12.48 -7.01 -17.02
CA VAL A 313 12.53 -5.57 -17.23
C VAL A 313 12.29 -4.83 -15.92
N ALA A 314 12.63 -3.53 -15.88
CA ALA A 314 12.48 -2.72 -14.69
C ALA A 314 11.05 -2.75 -14.13
N PHE A 315 10.91 -2.82 -12.81
CA PHE A 315 9.61 -2.85 -12.09
C PHE A 315 8.63 -1.73 -12.52
N GLN A 316 9.14 -0.57 -12.92
CA GLN A 316 8.31 0.53 -13.45
C GLN A 316 7.47 0.12 -14.68
N GLU A 317 8.00 -0.75 -15.55
CA GLU A 317 7.26 -1.24 -16.70
C GLU A 317 6.10 -2.13 -16.29
N ILE A 318 6.29 -2.95 -15.23
CA ILE A 318 5.22 -3.77 -14.63
C ILE A 318 4.11 -2.88 -14.08
N LEU A 319 4.45 -1.78 -13.40
CA LEU A 319 3.45 -0.85 -12.86
C LEU A 319 2.56 -0.23 -13.94
N LYS A 320 3.09 -0.02 -15.15
CA LYS A 320 2.29 0.45 -16.29
C LYS A 320 1.19 -0.54 -16.66
N ARG A 321 1.43 -1.84 -16.46
CA ARG A 321 0.45 -2.91 -16.69
C ARG A 321 -0.65 -2.92 -15.62
N PHE A 322 -0.30 -2.90 -14.35
CA PHE A 322 -1.22 -3.04 -13.22
C PHE A 322 -2.27 -1.93 -13.12
N ARG A 323 -1.98 -0.73 -13.63
CA ARG A 323 -2.89 0.43 -13.57
C ARG A 323 -3.73 0.63 -14.84
N ARG A 324 -3.59 -0.21 -15.86
CA ARG A 324 -4.27 -0.02 -17.14
C ARG A 324 -5.67 -0.60 -17.15
N LYS A 325 -6.63 0.26 -17.58
CA LYS A 325 -8.02 -0.12 -17.84
C LYS A 325 -8.34 -0.18 -19.34
N TYR A 326 -7.49 0.39 -20.20
CA TYR A 326 -7.69 0.49 -21.64
C TYR A 326 -6.43 0.03 -22.39
N ASN A 327 -6.60 -0.50 -23.61
CA ASN A 327 -5.54 -1.01 -24.48
C ASN A 327 -4.66 -2.10 -23.82
N VAL A 328 -5.28 -2.95 -22.99
CA VAL A 328 -4.59 -3.98 -22.21
C VAL A 328 -3.86 -4.97 -23.11
N GLU A 329 -4.54 -5.46 -24.18
CA GLU A 329 -3.96 -6.45 -25.10
C GLU A 329 -2.71 -5.92 -25.83
N LYS A 330 -2.76 -4.67 -26.31
CA LYS A 330 -1.59 -4.04 -26.95
C LYS A 330 -0.41 -3.93 -26.00
N LEU A 331 -0.68 -3.56 -24.75
CA LEU A 331 0.36 -3.42 -23.73
C LEU A 331 0.87 -4.80 -23.26
N ALA A 332 0.01 -5.83 -23.24
CA ALA A 332 0.41 -7.20 -22.95
C ALA A 332 1.40 -7.74 -23.99
N ALA A 333 1.19 -7.42 -25.26
CA ALA A 333 2.12 -7.78 -26.32
C ALA A 333 3.46 -7.02 -26.24
N GLN A 334 3.47 -5.78 -25.72
CA GLN A 334 4.68 -4.98 -25.56
C GLN A 334 5.49 -5.37 -24.33
N ILE A 335 4.82 -5.66 -23.21
CA ILE A 335 5.42 -6.00 -21.91
C ILE A 335 4.80 -7.32 -21.45
N PRO A 336 5.22 -8.47 -22.00
CA PRO A 336 4.69 -9.77 -21.62
C PRO A 336 5.07 -10.11 -20.18
N LEU A 337 4.12 -10.71 -19.43
CA LEU A 337 4.34 -11.15 -18.06
C LEU A 337 4.41 -12.68 -17.99
N ARG A 338 5.35 -13.18 -17.20
CA ARG A 338 5.47 -14.59 -16.84
C ARG A 338 5.12 -14.77 -15.37
N LEU A 339 4.40 -15.84 -15.04
CA LEU A 339 4.00 -16.20 -13.69
C LEU A 339 4.98 -17.21 -13.09
N PHE A 340 5.36 -16.97 -11.83
CA PHE A 340 6.16 -17.87 -11.00
C PHE A 340 5.41 -18.13 -9.69
N LEU A 341 4.79 -19.31 -9.58
CA LEU A 341 4.05 -19.73 -8.38
C LEU A 341 5.02 -20.30 -7.34
N PHE A 342 4.90 -19.87 -6.10
CA PHE A 342 5.80 -20.31 -5.03
C PHE A 342 5.10 -20.79 -3.76
N ASP A 343 3.76 -20.61 -3.62
CA ASP A 343 3.01 -21.16 -2.48
C ASP A 343 1.55 -21.45 -2.83
N LEU A 344 0.94 -22.33 -2.04
CA LEU A 344 -0.46 -22.75 -2.14
C LEU A 344 -1.13 -22.51 -0.78
N ILE A 345 -2.28 -21.85 -0.81
CA ILE A 345 -2.99 -21.37 0.39
C ILE A 345 -4.30 -22.16 0.59
N TYR A 346 -4.94 -22.52 -0.51
CA TYR A 346 -6.24 -23.19 -0.50
C TYR A 346 -6.35 -24.10 -1.72
N LEU A 347 -6.93 -25.29 -1.52
CA LEU A 347 -7.11 -26.29 -2.57
C LEU A 347 -8.45 -27.04 -2.38
N ASP A 348 -9.30 -27.02 -3.40
CA ASP A 348 -10.51 -27.84 -3.54
C ASP A 348 -11.38 -27.93 -2.28
N GLY A 349 -11.72 -26.76 -1.71
CA GLY A 349 -12.59 -26.67 -0.54
C GLY A 349 -11.86 -26.59 0.81
N LYS A 350 -10.53 -26.72 0.84
CA LYS A 350 -9.76 -26.78 2.09
C LYS A 350 -8.64 -25.73 2.13
N SER A 351 -8.54 -25.02 3.25
CA SER A 351 -7.35 -24.23 3.55
C SER A 351 -6.17 -25.17 3.84
N VAL A 352 -5.02 -24.89 3.24
CA VAL A 352 -3.76 -25.62 3.47
C VAL A 352 -2.73 -24.78 4.21
N THR A 353 -3.13 -23.62 4.74
CA THR A 353 -2.23 -22.70 5.45
C THR A 353 -1.57 -23.32 6.69
N HIS A 354 -2.22 -24.29 7.32
CA HIS A 354 -1.72 -25.00 8.50
C HIS A 354 -0.69 -26.09 8.18
N LEU A 355 -0.54 -26.47 6.89
CA LEU A 355 0.45 -27.46 6.46
C LEU A 355 1.85 -26.83 6.39
N PRO A 356 2.91 -27.62 6.61
CA PRO A 356 4.28 -27.20 6.32
C PRO A 356 4.47 -26.73 4.86
N LEU A 357 5.42 -25.82 4.61
CA LEU A 357 5.75 -25.35 3.27
C LEU A 357 6.08 -26.50 2.32
N SER A 358 6.82 -27.52 2.81
CA SER A 358 7.17 -28.70 2.02
C SER A 358 5.93 -29.46 1.50
N GLU A 359 4.90 -29.60 2.31
CA GLU A 359 3.65 -30.25 1.89
C GLU A 359 2.84 -29.35 0.94
N ARG A 360 2.76 -28.04 1.23
CA ARG A 360 2.10 -27.08 0.34
C ARG A 360 2.79 -27.05 -1.03
N ARG A 361 4.12 -27.11 -1.05
CA ARG A 361 4.93 -27.19 -2.29
C ARG A 361 4.62 -28.46 -3.07
N ALA A 362 4.60 -29.61 -2.42
CA ALA A 362 4.27 -30.88 -3.07
C ALA A 362 2.85 -30.89 -3.68
N LEU A 363 1.87 -30.27 -2.99
CA LEU A 363 0.52 -30.08 -3.52
C LEU A 363 0.52 -29.13 -4.72
N LEU A 364 1.26 -28.02 -4.64
CA LEU A 364 1.39 -27.04 -5.72
C LEU A 364 1.99 -27.68 -6.98
N GLU A 365 3.03 -28.50 -6.85
CA GLU A 365 3.67 -29.21 -7.95
C GLU A 365 2.71 -30.18 -8.66
N LYS A 366 1.85 -30.89 -7.90
CA LYS A 366 0.83 -31.79 -8.46
C LYS A 366 -0.20 -31.08 -9.33
N ILE A 367 -0.57 -29.84 -9.00
CA ILE A 367 -1.60 -29.09 -9.72
C ILE A 367 -1.05 -28.15 -10.79
N ALA A 368 0.22 -27.75 -10.70
CA ALA A 368 0.90 -26.93 -11.70
C ALA A 368 1.31 -27.80 -12.87
N THR A 369 0.54 -27.78 -13.94
CA THR A 369 0.78 -28.58 -15.13
C THR A 369 2.03 -28.08 -15.86
N GLN A 370 3.04 -28.92 -16.01
CA GLN A 370 4.12 -28.70 -16.96
C GLN A 370 3.60 -29.01 -18.37
N ASN A 371 3.44 -27.99 -19.19
CA ASN A 371 3.17 -28.13 -20.60
C ASN A 371 4.51 -27.89 -21.34
N PRO A 372 5.01 -28.81 -22.17
CA PRO A 372 6.25 -28.60 -22.94
C PRO A 372 6.24 -27.37 -23.85
N ALA A 373 5.04 -26.90 -24.25
CA ALA A 373 4.85 -25.69 -25.04
C ALA A 373 4.79 -24.39 -24.19
N ASN A 374 4.71 -24.52 -22.86
CA ASN A 374 4.72 -23.38 -21.93
C ASN A 374 5.77 -23.64 -20.84
N PRO A 375 6.60 -22.64 -20.52
CA PRO A 375 7.57 -22.77 -19.43
C PRO A 375 6.86 -23.07 -18.10
N SER A 376 7.55 -23.77 -17.20
CA SER A 376 7.04 -24.07 -15.85
C SER A 376 6.43 -22.84 -15.19
N LEU A 377 5.24 -23.01 -14.61
CA LEU A 377 4.58 -21.98 -13.78
C LEU A 377 5.16 -21.89 -12.38
N LEU A 378 6.04 -22.83 -12.00
CA LEU A 378 6.61 -22.89 -10.65
C LEU A 378 7.85 -22.00 -10.55
N ALA A 379 8.01 -21.34 -9.43
CA ALA A 379 9.29 -20.82 -9.02
C ALA A 379 10.27 -21.97 -8.79
N ASP A 380 11.50 -21.83 -9.27
CA ASP A 380 12.55 -22.81 -9.00
C ASP A 380 12.87 -22.81 -7.51
N GLN A 381 12.99 -24.03 -6.94
CA GLN A 381 13.25 -24.22 -5.51
C GLN A 381 14.29 -25.32 -5.32
N VAL A 382 15.30 -25.03 -4.51
CA VAL A 382 16.34 -25.99 -4.13
C VAL A 382 16.36 -26.11 -2.61
N LEU A 383 16.37 -27.36 -2.09
CA LEU A 383 16.56 -27.60 -0.66
C LEU A 383 18.07 -27.75 -0.38
N SER A 384 18.61 -26.90 0.49
CA SER A 384 20.03 -26.95 0.87
C SER A 384 20.27 -26.31 2.23
N ASP A 385 21.31 -26.81 2.92
CA ASP A 385 21.94 -26.23 4.10
C ASP A 385 23.36 -25.73 3.82
N SER A 386 23.87 -25.93 2.57
CA SER A 386 25.19 -25.47 2.15
C SER A 386 25.18 -24.00 1.79
N VAL A 387 26.10 -23.26 2.42
CA VAL A 387 26.33 -21.83 2.13
C VAL A 387 26.82 -21.66 0.69
N GLU A 388 27.75 -22.51 0.23
CA GLU A 388 28.36 -22.47 -1.10
C GLU A 388 27.30 -22.70 -2.21
N ALA A 389 26.39 -23.66 -1.99
CA ALA A 389 25.30 -23.92 -2.93
C ALA A 389 24.33 -22.72 -2.99
N ALA A 390 24.01 -22.13 -1.85
CA ALA A 390 23.14 -20.97 -1.78
C ALA A 390 23.77 -19.72 -2.42
N GLU A 391 25.08 -19.50 -2.24
CA GLU A 391 25.83 -18.43 -2.89
C GLU A 391 25.89 -18.59 -4.42
N GLU A 392 25.99 -19.82 -4.92
CA GLU A 392 25.92 -20.09 -6.35
C GLU A 392 24.53 -19.75 -6.91
N ILE A 393 23.47 -20.17 -6.24
CA ILE A 393 22.07 -19.83 -6.63
C ILE A 393 21.87 -18.32 -6.57
N TYR A 394 22.47 -17.65 -5.57
CA TYR A 394 22.42 -16.19 -5.45
C TYR A 394 23.08 -15.48 -6.63
N ARG A 395 24.27 -15.93 -7.03
CA ARG A 395 24.96 -15.39 -8.21
C ARG A 395 24.14 -15.60 -9.49
N GLN A 396 23.52 -16.78 -9.65
CA GLN A 396 22.64 -17.08 -10.78
C GLN A 396 21.43 -16.15 -10.81
N ALA A 397 20.76 -15.91 -9.67
CA ALA A 397 19.63 -15.00 -9.57
C ALA A 397 20.00 -13.56 -9.97
N LEU A 398 21.13 -13.06 -9.48
CA LEU A 398 21.62 -11.72 -9.83
C LEU A 398 22.02 -11.61 -11.30
N ASN A 399 22.69 -12.63 -11.85
CA ASN A 399 23.08 -12.64 -13.27
C ASN A 399 21.86 -12.73 -14.20
N ALA A 400 20.78 -13.38 -13.75
CA ALA A 400 19.51 -13.41 -14.45
C ALA A 400 18.70 -12.10 -14.32
N GLY A 401 19.15 -11.14 -13.49
CA GLY A 401 18.52 -9.83 -13.30
C GLY A 401 17.48 -9.79 -12.20
N HIS A 402 17.46 -10.76 -11.31
CA HIS A 402 16.57 -10.80 -10.15
C HIS A 402 17.21 -10.18 -8.92
N GLU A 403 16.40 -9.93 -7.85
CA GLU A 403 16.82 -9.15 -6.69
C GLU A 403 17.71 -9.90 -5.68
N GLY A 404 17.85 -11.22 -5.79
CA GLY A 404 18.57 -12.07 -4.85
C GLY A 404 17.83 -13.36 -4.52
N LEU A 405 17.78 -13.75 -3.23
CA LEU A 405 17.14 -14.98 -2.78
C LEU A 405 16.04 -14.75 -1.74
N ILE A 406 15.14 -15.74 -1.65
CA ILE A 406 14.27 -16.00 -0.50
C ILE A 406 14.62 -17.38 0.04
N LEU A 407 15.08 -17.44 1.30
CA LEU A 407 15.28 -18.66 2.05
C LEU A 407 14.04 -18.90 2.92
N LYS A 408 13.42 -20.05 2.78
CA LYS A 408 12.17 -20.39 3.49
C LYS A 408 12.38 -21.63 4.35
N ASN A 409 11.84 -21.60 5.56
CA ASN A 409 11.80 -22.78 6.44
C ASN A 409 10.78 -23.80 5.88
N PRO A 410 11.21 -25.03 5.46
CA PRO A 410 10.32 -26.03 4.89
C PRO A 410 9.23 -26.52 5.85
N ALA A 411 9.46 -26.43 7.16
CA ALA A 411 8.51 -26.81 8.19
C ALA A 411 7.50 -25.71 8.55
N SER A 412 7.64 -24.50 7.95
CA SER A 412 6.81 -23.36 8.30
C SER A 412 5.39 -23.45 7.77
N VAL A 413 4.42 -23.10 8.60
CA VAL A 413 3.04 -22.85 8.17
C VAL A 413 2.93 -21.51 7.43
N TYR A 414 1.87 -21.33 6.65
CA TYR A 414 1.60 -20.03 6.04
C TYR A 414 0.95 -19.10 7.08
N ALA A 415 1.61 -18.01 7.43
CA ALA A 415 1.17 -17.04 8.42
C ALA A 415 0.71 -15.74 7.73
N PRO A 416 -0.61 -15.59 7.41
CA PRO A 416 -1.13 -14.44 6.70
C PRO A 416 -0.83 -13.12 7.43
N GLY A 417 -0.34 -12.13 6.68
CA GLY A 417 -0.04 -10.78 7.19
C GLY A 417 1.18 -10.67 8.10
N LYS A 418 1.72 -11.80 8.57
CA LYS A 418 2.86 -11.79 9.50
C LYS A 418 4.20 -11.72 8.77
N ARG A 419 5.13 -11.03 9.42
CA ARG A 419 6.54 -10.99 9.04
C ARG A 419 7.31 -11.67 10.15
N GLY A 420 7.99 -12.76 9.84
CA GLY A 420 8.74 -13.55 10.80
C GLY A 420 10.04 -14.08 10.17
N LYS A 421 10.78 -14.88 10.94
CA LYS A 421 12.04 -15.49 10.53
C LYS A 421 11.88 -16.76 9.65
N ASN A 422 10.66 -17.21 9.43
CA ASN A 422 10.39 -18.36 8.57
C ASN A 422 10.72 -18.12 7.09
N TRP A 423 10.65 -16.87 6.64
CA TRP A 423 11.06 -16.46 5.30
C TRP A 423 12.07 -15.31 5.44
N LEU A 424 13.27 -15.52 4.92
CA LEU A 424 14.36 -14.55 4.94
C LEU A 424 14.73 -14.17 3.51
N LYS A 425 14.74 -12.87 3.21
CA LYS A 425 15.17 -12.36 1.92
C LYS A 425 16.62 -11.89 2.00
N ILE A 426 17.45 -12.33 1.08
CA ILE A 426 18.84 -11.90 0.90
C ILE A 426 18.91 -11.05 -0.36
N LYS A 427 19.40 -9.84 -0.19
CA LYS A 427 19.61 -8.87 -1.28
C LYS A 427 21.07 -8.42 -1.30
N PRO A 428 21.58 -7.93 -2.45
CA PRO A 428 22.89 -7.28 -2.48
C PRO A 428 22.96 -6.15 -1.45
N VAL A 429 24.12 -5.95 -0.86
CA VAL A 429 24.39 -4.74 -0.09
C VAL A 429 24.26 -3.57 -1.07
N MET A 430 23.44 -2.59 -0.70
CA MET A 430 23.16 -1.45 -1.56
C MET A 430 24.38 -0.53 -1.59
N GLU A 431 24.76 -0.04 -2.78
CA GLU A 431 25.65 1.10 -2.87
C GLU A 431 24.98 2.33 -2.27
N THR A 432 25.78 3.22 -1.70
CA THR A 432 25.32 4.50 -1.19
C THR A 432 25.74 5.62 -2.15
N LEU A 433 25.00 6.73 -2.12
CA LEU A 433 25.38 7.99 -2.74
C LEU A 433 25.47 9.07 -1.67
N ASP A 434 26.50 9.90 -1.78
CA ASP A 434 26.67 11.09 -0.97
C ASP A 434 26.02 12.28 -1.69
N LEU A 435 24.81 12.67 -1.24
CA LEU A 435 23.97 13.66 -1.91
C LEU A 435 23.79 14.90 -1.03
N VAL A 436 23.82 16.07 -1.66
CA VAL A 436 23.63 17.36 -0.99
C VAL A 436 22.16 17.56 -0.65
N VAL A 437 21.85 18.02 0.57
CA VAL A 437 20.51 18.47 0.92
C VAL A 437 20.28 19.87 0.33
N ILE A 438 19.31 19.98 -0.59
CA ILE A 438 18.96 21.22 -1.31
C ILE A 438 17.59 21.78 -0.96
N GLY A 439 16.83 21.06 -0.14
CA GLY A 439 15.51 21.46 0.32
C GLY A 439 14.93 20.44 1.29
N ALA A 440 13.74 20.74 1.81
CA ALA A 440 13.01 19.84 2.67
C ALA A 440 11.48 20.06 2.55
N LYS A 441 10.71 19.21 3.21
CA LYS A 441 9.28 19.42 3.45
C LYS A 441 8.97 19.25 4.92
N TRP A 442 8.14 20.12 5.45
CA TRP A 442 7.56 19.92 6.78
C TRP A 442 6.78 18.62 6.84
N GLY A 443 6.81 17.97 7.95
CA GLY A 443 6.07 16.74 8.19
C GLY A 443 4.56 16.99 8.35
N GLU A 444 3.80 15.90 8.41
CA GLU A 444 2.37 15.94 8.66
C GLU A 444 2.02 15.26 9.99
N GLY A 445 0.88 15.62 10.58
CA GLY A 445 0.39 15.03 11.83
C GLY A 445 1.36 15.24 13.00
N ARG A 446 1.82 14.16 13.64
CA ARG A 446 2.76 14.23 14.78
C ARG A 446 4.11 14.85 14.45
N ARG A 447 4.50 14.81 13.18
CA ARG A 447 5.77 15.34 12.67
C ARG A 447 5.65 16.73 12.05
N ALA A 448 4.51 17.43 12.22
CA ALA A 448 4.24 18.74 11.60
C ALA A 448 5.23 19.84 12.04
N SER A 449 5.87 19.69 13.21
CA SER A 449 6.90 20.61 13.73
C SER A 449 8.33 20.26 13.27
N PHE A 450 8.51 19.18 12.50
CA PHE A 450 9.80 18.70 12.02
C PHE A 450 9.86 18.72 10.51
N LEU A 451 11.06 18.84 9.95
CA LEU A 451 11.31 18.62 8.53
C LEU A 451 11.22 17.10 8.26
N GLY A 452 10.09 16.65 7.70
CA GLY A 452 9.75 15.24 7.57
C GLY A 452 10.40 14.52 6.39
N SER A 453 10.92 15.27 5.40
CA SER A 453 11.64 14.72 4.25
C SER A 453 12.61 15.75 3.68
N TYR A 454 13.73 15.27 3.12
CA TYR A 454 14.83 16.08 2.63
C TYR A 454 15.02 15.87 1.14
N ARG A 455 15.06 16.98 0.37
CA ARG A 455 15.30 16.99 -1.08
C ARG A 455 16.80 16.88 -1.33
N LEU A 456 17.17 15.91 -2.15
CA LEU A 456 18.55 15.54 -2.43
C LEU A 456 19.00 16.08 -3.78
N GLY A 457 20.24 16.49 -3.88
CA GLY A 457 20.86 16.95 -5.12
C GLY A 457 22.19 16.27 -5.38
N CYS A 458 22.41 15.86 -6.63
CA CYS A 458 23.72 15.47 -7.13
C CYS A 458 24.38 16.65 -7.85
N ARG A 459 25.70 16.64 -7.93
CA ARG A 459 26.48 17.71 -8.54
C ARG A 459 26.59 17.52 -10.05
N ASP A 460 26.27 18.53 -10.83
CA ASP A 460 26.61 18.60 -12.25
C ASP A 460 28.03 19.16 -12.40
N THR A 461 28.98 18.34 -12.80
CA THR A 461 30.38 18.75 -12.94
C THR A 461 30.61 19.74 -14.09
N ALA A 462 29.73 19.77 -15.08
CA ALA A 462 29.83 20.65 -16.23
C ALA A 462 29.40 22.10 -15.90
N THR A 463 28.35 22.26 -15.09
CA THR A 463 27.75 23.56 -14.76
C THR A 463 28.01 24.03 -13.34
N GLY A 464 28.46 23.14 -12.44
CA GLY A 464 28.59 23.40 -11.01
C GLY A 464 27.27 23.43 -10.24
N ASN A 465 26.13 23.23 -10.91
CA ASN A 465 24.81 23.25 -10.29
C ASN A 465 24.50 21.95 -9.53
N LEU A 466 23.58 22.05 -8.56
CA LEU A 466 23.00 20.89 -7.89
C LEU A 466 21.69 20.50 -8.60
N LEU A 467 21.61 19.25 -9.03
CA LEU A 467 20.47 18.69 -9.76
C LEU A 467 19.65 17.79 -8.86
N ASP A 468 18.34 18.03 -8.82
CA ASP A 468 17.37 17.33 -7.96
C ASP A 468 17.32 15.81 -8.28
N MET A 469 17.42 14.98 -7.23
CA MET A 469 17.34 13.51 -7.25
C MET A 469 16.10 12.96 -6.54
N GLY A 470 15.22 13.83 -6.04
CA GLY A 470 14.04 13.48 -5.27
C GLY A 470 14.22 13.62 -3.76
N PHE A 471 13.36 12.95 -2.99
CA PHE A 471 13.30 13.10 -1.53
C PHE A 471 13.64 11.83 -0.79
N VAL A 472 14.32 11.97 0.37
CA VAL A 472 14.49 10.92 1.37
C VAL A 472 13.71 11.27 2.65
N ALA A 473 12.98 10.28 3.19
CA ALA A 473 12.20 10.41 4.44
C ALA A 473 12.36 9.20 5.37
N THR A 474 13.11 8.19 4.97
CA THR A 474 13.30 6.94 5.70
C THR A 474 14.74 6.81 6.20
N GLY A 475 14.94 6.01 7.24
CA GLY A 475 16.25 5.85 7.89
C GLY A 475 16.50 6.88 9.00
N ILE A 476 15.54 7.74 9.31
CA ILE A 476 15.65 8.83 10.29
C ILE A 476 14.76 8.49 11.47
N THR A 477 15.33 8.38 12.68
CA THR A 477 14.56 8.21 13.92
C THR A 477 13.88 9.52 14.31
N ASP A 478 12.92 9.50 15.25
CA ASP A 478 12.23 10.73 15.67
C ASP A 478 13.19 11.69 16.41
N GLU A 479 14.18 11.13 17.14
CA GLU A 479 15.26 11.90 17.78
C GLU A 479 16.15 12.58 16.73
N ALA A 480 16.64 11.81 15.76
CA ALA A 480 17.44 12.34 14.65
C ALA A 480 16.66 13.38 13.81
N LEU A 481 15.34 13.20 13.69
CA LEU A 481 14.50 14.15 12.96
C LEU A 481 14.43 15.52 13.67
N ALA A 482 14.41 15.53 15.00
CA ALA A 482 14.47 16.75 15.80
C ALA A 482 15.83 17.45 15.63
N GLU A 483 16.93 16.71 15.79
CA GLU A 483 18.29 17.23 15.63
C GLU A 483 18.53 17.81 14.23
N LEU A 484 18.11 17.08 13.18
CA LEU A 484 18.21 17.54 11.81
C LEU A 484 17.35 18.80 11.57
N THR A 485 16.14 18.85 12.14
CA THR A 485 15.28 20.02 12.00
C THR A 485 15.94 21.25 12.59
N ASP A 486 16.56 21.14 13.79
CA ASP A 486 17.26 22.25 14.43
C ASP A 486 18.51 22.65 13.63
N MET A 487 19.29 21.68 13.12
CA MET A 487 20.44 21.93 12.24
C MET A 487 20.04 22.72 10.98
N PHE A 488 18.95 22.32 10.31
CA PHE A 488 18.54 22.93 9.06
C PHE A 488 17.81 24.25 9.22
N ARG A 489 17.27 24.59 10.41
CA ARG A 489 16.59 25.89 10.64
C ARG A 489 17.44 27.10 10.28
N GLU A 490 18.72 27.06 10.60
CA GLU A 490 19.67 28.14 10.27
C GLU A 490 20.03 28.20 8.77
N LEU A 491 19.73 27.14 8.04
CA LEU A 491 20.04 27.00 6.61
C LEU A 491 18.82 27.25 5.71
N ILE A 492 17.64 27.55 6.27
CA ILE A 492 16.44 27.82 5.49
C ILE A 492 16.61 29.13 4.73
N LEU A 493 16.46 29.07 3.40
CA LEU A 493 16.49 30.23 2.53
C LEU A 493 15.08 30.77 2.24
N LEU A 494 14.11 29.88 2.03
CA LEU A 494 12.75 30.23 1.66
C LEU A 494 11.79 29.13 2.07
N GLU A 495 10.62 29.53 2.58
CA GLU A 495 9.50 28.64 2.86
C GLU A 495 8.30 28.96 1.95
N LYS A 496 7.74 27.95 1.28
CA LYS A 496 6.53 28.04 0.48
C LYS A 496 5.55 26.94 0.87
N GLY A 497 4.68 27.24 1.83
CA GLY A 497 3.76 26.25 2.39
C GLY A 497 4.53 25.12 3.10
N MET A 498 4.41 23.89 2.61
CA MET A 498 5.12 22.75 3.19
C MET A 498 6.55 22.60 2.65
N GLU A 499 6.90 23.25 1.57
CA GLU A 499 8.22 23.13 0.93
C GLU A 499 9.19 24.19 1.45
N VAL A 500 10.41 23.74 1.70
CA VAL A 500 11.49 24.56 2.25
C VAL A 500 12.70 24.46 1.32
N GLU A 501 13.21 25.62 0.89
CA GLU A 501 14.50 25.70 0.19
C GLU A 501 15.61 25.85 1.22
N ILE A 502 16.62 24.99 1.14
CA ILE A 502 17.74 24.94 2.09
C ILE A 502 19.03 25.37 1.38
N LYS A 503 19.83 26.21 2.06
CA LYS A 503 21.19 26.52 1.64
C LYS A 503 22.01 25.23 1.58
N PRO A 504 22.59 24.88 0.42
CA PRO A 504 23.43 23.69 0.29
C PRO A 504 24.62 23.78 1.23
N ALA A 505 24.70 22.92 2.23
CA ALA A 505 25.79 22.87 3.20
C ALA A 505 25.97 21.49 3.80
N VAL A 506 24.97 20.60 3.72
CA VAL A 506 24.96 19.30 4.39
C VAL A 506 24.83 18.20 3.36
N ILE A 507 25.61 17.13 3.53
CA ILE A 507 25.60 15.94 2.68
C ILE A 507 25.02 14.79 3.48
N PHE A 508 24.11 14.05 2.85
CA PHE A 508 23.60 12.78 3.36
C PHE A 508 24.21 11.62 2.59
N GLU A 509 24.70 10.63 3.29
CA GLU A 509 24.89 9.29 2.75
C GLU A 509 23.53 8.62 2.62
N VAL A 510 23.15 8.23 1.40
CA VAL A 510 21.85 7.69 1.09
C VAL A 510 21.97 6.34 0.43
N ALA A 511 21.51 5.28 1.08
CA ALA A 511 21.34 3.96 0.49
C ALA A 511 20.05 3.93 -0.35
N TYR A 512 20.05 3.14 -1.43
CA TYR A 512 18.90 3.04 -2.34
C TYR A 512 18.80 1.64 -2.94
N GLU A 513 17.62 1.22 -3.39
CA GLU A 513 17.46 -0.09 -4.05
C GLU A 513 17.80 -0.05 -5.55
N GLU A 514 17.57 1.09 -6.20
CA GLU A 514 17.73 1.25 -7.63
C GLU A 514 17.78 2.72 -8.02
N ILE A 515 18.56 3.06 -9.02
CA ILE A 515 18.48 4.34 -9.72
C ILE A 515 17.51 4.17 -10.90
N GLN A 516 16.55 5.07 -11.02
CA GLN A 516 15.51 5.03 -12.05
C GLN A 516 15.51 6.32 -12.85
N ARG A 517 15.16 6.27 -14.16
CA ARG A 517 14.91 7.48 -14.92
C ARG A 517 13.65 8.18 -14.44
N SER A 518 13.72 9.50 -14.32
CA SER A 518 12.59 10.32 -13.87
C SER A 518 12.53 11.63 -14.64
N PRO A 519 11.41 11.93 -15.31
CA PRO A 519 11.23 13.24 -15.96
C PRO A 519 10.88 14.35 -14.96
N ASN A 520 10.64 14.01 -13.70
CA ASN A 520 10.16 14.95 -12.68
C ASN A 520 11.30 15.69 -11.97
N TYR A 521 12.54 15.20 -12.07
CA TYR A 521 13.69 15.75 -11.40
C TYR A 521 14.72 16.25 -12.41
N SER A 522 15.40 17.35 -12.08
CA SER A 522 16.34 18.01 -13.00
C SER A 522 17.56 17.17 -13.35
N SER A 523 17.94 16.20 -12.51
CA SER A 523 18.98 15.22 -12.83
C SER A 523 18.57 14.22 -13.93
N GLY A 524 17.27 14.08 -14.21
CA GLY A 524 16.72 13.01 -15.06
C GLY A 524 16.66 11.65 -14.38
N TYR A 525 17.01 11.56 -13.10
CA TYR A 525 17.06 10.34 -12.31
C TYR A 525 16.37 10.48 -10.95
N ALA A 526 15.98 9.35 -10.35
CA ALA A 526 15.40 9.23 -9.01
C ALA A 526 15.96 7.99 -8.31
N LEU A 527 16.03 8.02 -6.99
CA LEU A 527 16.35 6.87 -6.15
C LEU A 527 15.07 6.10 -5.78
N ARG A 528 15.08 4.78 -5.94
CA ARG A 528 14.00 3.91 -5.46
C ARG A 528 14.28 3.52 -4.02
N PHE A 529 13.30 3.76 -3.13
CA PHE A 529 13.39 3.51 -1.69
C PHE A 529 14.66 4.10 -1.04
N PRO A 530 14.92 5.40 -1.23
CA PRO A 530 16.07 6.03 -0.61
C PRO A 530 15.94 5.98 0.91
N ARG A 531 17.07 5.70 1.59
CA ARG A 531 17.18 5.65 3.03
C ARG A 531 18.41 6.41 3.47
N MET A 532 18.24 7.39 4.35
CA MET A 532 19.36 8.08 4.97
C MET A 532 20.12 7.09 5.85
N VAL A 533 21.43 7.03 5.67
CA VAL A 533 22.38 6.22 6.44
C VAL A 533 23.08 7.08 7.47
N ALA A 534 23.65 8.20 7.03
CA ALA A 534 24.40 9.11 7.90
C ALA A 534 24.40 10.54 7.33
N VAL A 535 24.68 11.50 8.21
CA VAL A 535 25.16 12.84 7.82
C VAL A 535 26.66 12.75 7.57
N ARG A 536 27.14 13.30 6.48
CA ARG A 536 28.54 13.31 6.08
C ARG A 536 29.15 14.68 6.40
N ASP A 537 29.43 14.89 7.69
CA ASP A 537 30.14 16.09 8.20
C ASP A 537 31.65 16.11 7.88
N ASP A 538 32.15 14.95 7.45
CA ASP A 538 33.52 14.74 6.98
C ASP A 538 33.76 15.15 5.52
N LYS A 539 32.70 15.54 4.76
CA LYS A 539 32.79 15.86 3.32
C LYS A 539 32.39 17.29 3.00
N SER A 540 33.14 17.89 2.06
CA SER A 540 32.78 19.17 1.43
C SER A 540 31.79 18.98 0.28
N LEU A 541 31.13 20.06 -0.16
CA LEU A 541 30.17 20.00 -1.27
C LEU A 541 30.80 19.52 -2.59
N GLU A 542 32.10 19.77 -2.80
CA GLU A 542 32.82 19.30 -3.96
C GLU A 542 33.04 17.78 -3.96
N GLU A 543 32.95 17.14 -2.81
CA GLU A 543 33.10 15.69 -2.63
C GLU A 543 31.78 14.93 -2.72
N ALA A 544 30.66 15.66 -2.86
CA ALA A 544 29.36 15.04 -3.11
C ALA A 544 29.36 14.35 -4.49
N ASP A 545 28.57 13.26 -4.59
CA ASP A 545 28.47 12.48 -5.81
C ASP A 545 27.91 13.30 -6.97
N SER A 546 28.50 13.07 -8.14
CA SER A 546 28.16 13.78 -9.36
C SER A 546 27.09 13.05 -10.19
N LEU A 547 26.48 13.78 -11.14
CA LEU A 547 25.56 13.21 -12.12
C LEU A 547 26.23 12.09 -12.93
N GLU A 548 27.51 12.25 -13.28
CA GLU A 548 28.26 11.22 -14.02
C GLU A 548 28.40 9.94 -13.20
N ARG A 549 28.62 10.06 -11.89
CA ARG A 549 28.62 8.91 -10.98
C ARG A 549 27.25 8.23 -10.95
N VAL A 550 26.16 9.01 -10.83
CA VAL A 550 24.78 8.50 -10.87
C VAL A 550 24.50 7.78 -12.20
N VAL A 551 24.90 8.36 -13.33
CA VAL A 551 24.76 7.75 -14.66
C VAL A 551 25.57 6.48 -14.81
N SER A 552 26.80 6.46 -14.29
CA SER A 552 27.66 5.27 -14.29
C SER A 552 27.04 4.14 -13.52
N LEU A 553 26.56 4.42 -12.30
CA LEU A 553 25.86 3.43 -11.46
C LEU A 553 24.56 2.94 -12.11
N TYR A 554 23.77 3.86 -12.70
CA TYR A 554 22.55 3.50 -13.44
C TYR A 554 22.85 2.54 -14.61
N LYS A 555 23.91 2.81 -15.39
CA LYS A 555 24.34 1.93 -16.48
C LYS A 555 24.93 0.61 -16.02
N GLY A 556 25.57 0.61 -14.85
CA GLY A 556 26.19 -0.56 -14.23
C GLY A 556 25.20 -1.46 -13.46
N GLN A 557 23.95 -1.05 -13.29
CA GLN A 557 22.91 -1.89 -12.66
C GLN A 557 22.74 -3.19 -13.45
N ARG A 558 23.10 -4.31 -12.81
CA ARG A 558 23.25 -5.62 -13.46
C ARG A 558 21.91 -6.20 -13.90
N GLY A 559 21.93 -6.88 -15.05
CA GLY A 559 21.00 -7.94 -15.41
C GLY A 559 19.69 -7.52 -16.04
N ARG A 560 19.40 -6.21 -16.23
CA ARG A 560 18.12 -5.74 -16.79
C ARG A 560 18.19 -5.51 -18.28
N SER A 561 17.09 -5.86 -18.99
CA SER A 561 16.92 -5.50 -20.39
C SER A 561 16.79 -3.97 -20.53
N ASN A 562 17.60 -3.36 -21.38
CA ASN A 562 17.50 -1.94 -21.72
C ASN A 562 16.46 -1.66 -22.83
N SER A 563 15.77 -2.70 -23.33
CA SER A 563 14.81 -2.60 -24.44
C SER A 563 13.46 -3.20 -24.08
N VAL A 564 12.44 -2.39 -24.08
CA VAL A 564 11.02 -2.78 -24.16
C VAL A 564 10.65 -3.04 -25.62
#